data_f0ec82e96e9b3abbce582b621dd66047
#
_entry.id   f0ec82e96e9b3abbce582b621dd66047
#
_cell.length_a   1.000
_cell.length_b   1.000
_cell.length_c   1.000
_cell.angle_alpha   90.00
_cell.angle_beta   90.00
_cell.angle_gamma   90.00
#
_symmetry.space_group_name_H-M   'P 1'
#
loop_
_entity.id
_entity.type
_entity.pdbx_description
1 polymer ?
#
loop_
_entity_poly.entity_id
_entity_poly.type
_entity_poly.pdbx_seq_one_letter_code
_entity_poly.pdbx_strand_id
1 'polypeptide(L)'
;MCGRFYVDDDTAKEIERTIRKVDEQLKRQQRTGDIYPTQTAAVISADQKEMAVTEKRWGFPGFGSTRVLINARAETALTKRMFQDSLLRRRMIIPASGFYEWNQEKEKVIFTHKGEPGQKAAVLYMAGFYQKFDGEDRFVILTTDANESVKPVHHRMPLVLEPQELEDWLWNDSRLEQLLYKKPGALEGRVAFEQQRLLL
;
A
#
# COMPACT_ATOMS: atom_id res chain seq x y z
N MET A 1 5.22 -6.51 -10.01
CA MET A 1 4.12 -5.75 -9.36
C MET A 1 4.06 -6.13 -7.90
N CYS A 2 3.96 -5.14 -7.02
CA CYS A 2 3.94 -5.35 -5.57
C CYS A 2 2.94 -6.45 -5.17
N GLY A 3 3.43 -7.58 -4.75
CA GLY A 3 2.65 -8.74 -4.31
C GLY A 3 2.87 -9.10 -2.84
N ARG A 4 3.66 -8.30 -2.12
CA ARG A 4 3.92 -8.43 -0.69
C ARG A 4 4.40 -7.11 -0.13
N PHE A 5 3.91 -6.72 1.04
CA PHE A 5 4.44 -5.61 1.84
C PHE A 5 4.54 -6.03 3.31
N TYR A 6 5.23 -5.25 4.13
CA TYR A 6 5.36 -5.56 5.55
C TYR A 6 5.08 -4.33 6.41
N VAL A 7 4.67 -4.60 7.65
CA VAL A 7 4.42 -3.62 8.69
C VAL A 7 5.22 -4.03 9.92
N ASP A 8 6.03 -3.14 10.44
CA ASP A 8 6.73 -3.33 11.72
C ASP A 8 6.00 -2.62 12.87
N ASP A 9 6.46 -2.87 14.09
CA ASP A 9 5.86 -2.29 15.29
C ASP A 9 5.96 -0.76 15.33
N ASP A 10 6.95 -0.18 14.68
CA ASP A 10 7.14 1.28 14.67
C ASP A 10 6.19 1.95 13.68
N THR A 11 6.01 1.36 12.50
CA THR A 11 4.98 1.78 11.54
C THR A 11 3.59 1.71 12.19
N ALA A 12 3.31 0.63 12.92
CA ALA A 12 2.07 0.47 13.65
C ALA A 12 1.84 1.60 14.67
N LYS A 13 2.87 1.95 15.46
CA LYS A 13 2.81 3.07 16.42
C LYS A 13 2.67 4.44 15.75
N GLU A 14 3.32 4.65 14.60
CA GLU A 14 3.22 5.92 13.86
C GLU A 14 1.81 6.12 13.31
N ILE A 15 1.17 5.06 12.82
CA ILE A 15 -0.24 5.07 12.41
C ILE A 15 -1.12 5.52 13.60
N GLU A 16 -0.89 4.98 14.80
CA GLU A 16 -1.65 5.35 16.01
C GLU A 16 -1.47 6.84 16.39
N ARG A 17 -0.28 7.40 16.17
CA ARG A 17 0.00 8.81 16.46
C ARG A 17 -0.61 9.76 15.45
N THR A 18 -0.57 9.37 14.17
CA THR A 18 -1.06 10.19 13.05
C THR A 18 -2.59 10.26 13.04
N ILE A 19 -3.26 9.24 13.58
CA ILE A 19 -4.72 9.10 13.53
C ILE A 19 -5.29 9.14 14.94
N ARG A 20 -5.96 10.25 15.27
CA ARG A 20 -6.56 10.48 16.60
C ARG A 20 -7.68 9.51 16.98
N LYS A 21 -8.23 8.78 16.02
CA LYS A 21 -9.27 7.77 16.23
C LYS A 21 -8.81 6.41 15.73
N VAL A 22 -8.01 5.71 16.51
CA VAL A 22 -7.80 4.27 16.30
C VAL A 22 -8.77 3.55 17.22
N ASP A 23 -9.62 2.70 16.64
CA ASP A 23 -10.47 1.81 17.41
C ASP A 23 -9.60 0.97 18.36
N GLU A 24 -9.95 0.92 19.65
CA GLU A 24 -9.23 0.15 20.68
C GLU A 24 -9.10 -1.34 20.31
N GLN A 25 -10.04 -1.88 19.53
CA GLN A 25 -9.97 -3.25 19.01
C GLN A 25 -8.89 -3.41 17.96
N LEU A 26 -8.68 -2.40 17.11
CA LEU A 26 -7.63 -2.41 16.07
C LEU A 26 -6.23 -2.28 16.67
N LYS A 27 -6.06 -1.54 17.75
CA LYS A 27 -4.79 -1.48 18.49
C LYS A 27 -4.32 -2.85 18.97
N ARG A 28 -5.25 -3.76 19.29
CA ARG A 28 -4.95 -5.13 19.74
C ARG A 28 -4.74 -6.13 18.60
N GLN A 29 -5.14 -5.80 17.38
CA GLN A 29 -5.13 -6.70 16.23
C GLN A 29 -4.14 -6.31 15.14
N GLN A 30 -3.33 -5.26 15.34
CA GLN A 30 -2.34 -4.86 14.34
C GLN A 30 -1.42 -6.03 14.00
N ARG A 31 -1.60 -6.56 12.80
CA ARG A 31 -0.72 -7.60 12.28
C ARG A 31 0.57 -6.95 11.82
N THR A 32 1.61 -7.16 12.58
CA THR A 32 2.98 -6.90 12.13
C THR A 32 3.51 -8.07 11.31
N GLY A 33 4.46 -7.82 10.45
CA GLY A 33 5.06 -8.82 9.57
C GLY A 33 4.65 -8.67 8.11
N ASP A 34 4.92 -9.69 7.34
CA ASP A 34 4.60 -9.72 5.91
C ASP A 34 3.09 -9.88 5.67
N ILE A 35 2.55 -9.04 4.81
CA ILE A 35 1.16 -9.08 4.36
C ILE A 35 1.12 -9.60 2.92
N TYR A 36 0.33 -10.64 2.70
CA TYR A 36 0.15 -11.31 1.42
C TYR A 36 -1.24 -11.04 0.84
N PRO A 37 -1.40 -11.18 -0.49
CA PRO A 37 -2.72 -11.17 -1.11
C PRO A 37 -3.71 -12.08 -0.38
N THR A 38 -4.96 -11.66 -0.31
CA THR A 38 -6.08 -12.31 0.41
C THR A 38 -6.05 -12.19 1.93
N GLN A 39 -4.99 -11.67 2.51
CA GLN A 39 -4.96 -11.33 3.93
C GLN A 39 -5.61 -9.96 4.20
N THR A 40 -6.01 -9.76 5.43
CA THR A 40 -6.51 -8.48 5.94
C THR A 40 -5.35 -7.60 6.39
N ALA A 41 -5.43 -6.31 6.12
CA ALA A 41 -4.46 -5.32 6.55
C ALA A 41 -5.17 -4.10 7.14
N ALA A 42 -4.52 -3.42 8.09
CA ALA A 42 -4.92 -2.11 8.55
C ALA A 42 -4.67 -1.07 7.45
N VAL A 43 -5.69 -0.29 7.14
CA VAL A 43 -5.65 0.77 6.13
C VAL A 43 -6.26 2.04 6.68
N ILE A 44 -5.85 3.18 6.14
CA ILE A 44 -6.40 4.49 6.47
C ILE A 44 -7.44 4.85 5.43
N SER A 45 -8.67 5.12 5.85
CA SER A 45 -9.76 5.56 4.99
C SER A 45 -10.44 6.80 5.55
N ALA A 46 -11.18 7.51 4.69
CA ALA A 46 -12.01 8.62 5.13
C ALA A 46 -13.23 8.08 5.90
N ASP A 47 -13.44 8.59 7.11
CA ASP A 47 -14.67 8.44 7.88
C ASP A 47 -15.21 9.83 8.17
N GLN A 48 -16.28 10.22 7.45
CA GLN A 48 -16.82 11.58 7.47
C GLN A 48 -15.73 12.62 7.09
N LYS A 49 -15.19 13.36 8.05
CA LYS A 49 -14.15 14.38 7.85
C LYS A 49 -12.81 14.03 8.52
N GLU A 50 -12.67 12.80 8.99
CA GLU A 50 -11.48 12.36 9.73
C GLU A 50 -10.86 11.12 9.06
N MET A 51 -9.56 10.96 9.26
CA MET A 51 -8.88 9.71 8.90
C MET A 51 -9.21 8.65 9.96
N ALA A 52 -9.63 7.47 9.51
CA ALA A 52 -9.88 6.32 10.38
C ALA A 52 -9.06 5.11 9.92
N VAL A 53 -8.53 4.36 10.87
CA VAL A 53 -7.93 3.05 10.60
C VAL A 53 -9.03 2.01 10.58
N THR A 54 -9.10 1.27 9.48
CA THR A 54 -10.05 0.18 9.29
C THR A 54 -9.31 -1.05 8.76
N GLU A 55 -9.87 -2.24 8.97
CA GLU A 55 -9.35 -3.46 8.35
C GLU A 55 -10.05 -3.74 7.03
N LYS A 56 -9.27 -4.08 6.00
CA LYS A 56 -9.81 -4.51 4.71
C LYS A 56 -8.98 -5.65 4.14
N ARG A 57 -9.61 -6.51 3.35
CA ARG A 57 -8.94 -7.65 2.70
C ARG A 57 -8.26 -7.21 1.41
N TRP A 58 -7.00 -7.61 1.22
CA TRP A 58 -6.25 -7.31 0.00
C TRP A 58 -6.64 -8.21 -1.17
N GLY A 59 -7.12 -7.61 -2.25
CA GLY A 59 -7.43 -8.26 -3.52
C GLY A 59 -8.93 -8.35 -3.83
N PHE A 60 -9.30 -7.82 -5.01
CA PHE A 60 -10.63 -7.98 -5.57
C PHE A 60 -10.80 -9.37 -6.16
N PRO A 61 -11.98 -9.98 -6.09
CA PRO A 61 -12.23 -11.23 -6.78
C PRO A 61 -12.10 -11.05 -8.29
N GLY A 62 -11.39 -11.95 -8.95
CA GLY A 62 -11.29 -11.95 -10.40
C GLY A 62 -12.57 -12.49 -11.05
N PHE A 63 -12.97 -11.92 -12.17
CA PHE A 63 -14.11 -12.41 -12.94
C PHE A 63 -13.81 -13.79 -13.53
N GLY A 64 -14.61 -14.79 -13.16
CA GLY A 64 -14.54 -16.13 -13.73
C GLY A 64 -13.23 -16.90 -13.48
N SER A 65 -12.43 -16.47 -12.52
CA SER A 65 -11.17 -17.13 -12.18
C SER A 65 -10.94 -17.16 -10.68
N THR A 66 -10.09 -18.07 -10.21
CA THR A 66 -9.61 -18.14 -8.83
C THR A 66 -8.56 -17.06 -8.53
N ARG A 67 -8.16 -16.27 -9.54
CA ARG A 67 -7.15 -15.22 -9.38
C ARG A 67 -7.76 -13.98 -8.73
N VAL A 68 -7.03 -13.41 -7.78
CA VAL A 68 -7.38 -12.12 -7.18
C VAL A 68 -6.63 -11.00 -7.89
N LEU A 69 -7.30 -9.87 -8.07
CA LEU A 69 -6.71 -8.65 -8.59
C LEU A 69 -6.19 -7.83 -7.42
N ILE A 70 -4.88 -7.76 -7.25
CA ILE A 70 -4.23 -7.14 -6.10
C ILE A 70 -3.75 -5.71 -6.36
N ASN A 71 -3.61 -5.33 -7.63
CA ASN A 71 -3.12 -4.01 -8.04
C ASN A 71 -3.98 -3.41 -9.15
N ALA A 72 -4.04 -2.09 -9.21
CA ALA A 72 -4.60 -1.33 -10.32
C ALA A 72 -3.55 -0.32 -10.82
N ARG A 73 -3.50 -0.10 -12.15
CA ARG A 73 -2.59 0.91 -12.72
C ARG A 73 -3.19 2.30 -12.53
N ALA A 74 -2.46 3.22 -11.92
CA ALA A 74 -2.89 4.60 -11.68
C ALA A 74 -3.34 5.30 -12.98
N GLU A 75 -2.59 5.09 -14.07
CA GLU A 75 -2.80 5.72 -15.36
C GLU A 75 -4.14 5.35 -16.03
N THR A 76 -4.70 4.21 -15.66
CA THR A 76 -5.96 3.72 -16.25
C THR A 76 -7.10 3.54 -15.25
N ALA A 77 -6.85 3.80 -13.97
CA ALA A 77 -7.84 3.54 -12.93
C ALA A 77 -9.10 4.41 -13.06
N LEU A 78 -8.97 5.67 -13.52
CA LEU A 78 -10.10 6.57 -13.78
C LEU A 78 -10.94 6.17 -14.98
N THR A 79 -10.37 5.47 -15.97
CA THR A 79 -11.08 5.10 -17.21
C THR A 79 -11.66 3.69 -17.19
N LYS A 80 -11.16 2.83 -16.30
CA LYS A 80 -11.68 1.47 -16.15
C LYS A 80 -12.96 1.45 -15.32
N ARG A 81 -14.08 1.05 -15.96
CA ARG A 81 -15.41 1.00 -15.31
C ARG A 81 -15.40 0.27 -13.95
N MET A 82 -14.62 -0.80 -13.82
CA MET A 82 -14.56 -1.58 -12.58
C MET A 82 -13.87 -0.83 -11.42
N PHE A 83 -13.11 0.23 -11.69
CA PHE A 83 -12.34 0.97 -10.69
C PHE A 83 -12.83 2.38 -10.46
N GLN A 84 -13.43 2.99 -11.48
CA GLN A 84 -13.75 4.41 -11.51
C GLN A 84 -14.56 4.86 -10.29
N ASP A 85 -15.69 4.22 -10.00
CA ASP A 85 -16.53 4.59 -8.87
C ASP A 85 -15.80 4.42 -7.53
N SER A 86 -15.04 3.32 -7.38
CA SER A 86 -14.26 3.07 -6.16
C SER A 86 -13.14 4.08 -5.98
N LEU A 87 -12.43 4.42 -7.04
CA LEU A 87 -11.37 5.43 -7.02
C LEU A 87 -11.91 6.84 -6.70
N LEU A 88 -13.09 7.18 -7.19
CA LEU A 88 -13.69 8.50 -6.91
C LEU A 88 -14.27 8.60 -5.49
N ARG A 89 -14.75 7.49 -4.89
CA ARG A 89 -15.54 7.55 -3.67
C ARG A 89 -14.94 6.80 -2.48
N ARG A 90 -13.98 5.91 -2.70
CA ARG A 90 -13.48 4.96 -1.71
C ARG A 90 -11.95 4.85 -1.75
N ARG A 91 -11.30 6.02 -1.87
CA ARG A 91 -9.84 6.10 -1.76
C ARG A 91 -9.41 5.75 -0.35
N MET A 92 -8.24 5.17 -0.24
CA MET A 92 -7.63 4.79 1.01
C MET A 92 -6.11 4.78 0.90
N ILE A 93 -5.44 4.67 2.03
CA ILE A 93 -4.00 4.65 2.14
C ILE A 93 -3.60 3.35 2.85
N ILE A 94 -2.59 2.68 2.33
CA ILE A 94 -2.01 1.48 2.92
C ILE A 94 -0.67 1.87 3.54
N PRO A 95 -0.59 2.03 4.87
CA PRO A 95 0.67 2.27 5.54
C PRO A 95 1.50 0.99 5.60
N ALA A 96 2.77 1.09 5.24
CA ALA A 96 3.71 -0.02 5.25
C ALA A 96 5.09 0.44 5.66
N SER A 97 5.89 -0.45 6.26
CA SER A 97 7.31 -0.22 6.50
C SER A 97 8.12 -0.38 5.22
N GLY A 98 7.62 -1.18 4.27
CA GLY A 98 8.22 -1.40 2.97
C GLY A 98 7.43 -2.39 2.12
N PHE A 99 7.85 -2.56 0.87
CA PHE A 99 7.28 -3.56 -0.04
C PHE A 99 8.38 -4.39 -0.72
N TYR A 100 7.99 -5.55 -1.23
CA TYR A 100 8.90 -6.46 -1.91
C TYR A 100 8.65 -6.50 -3.40
N GLU A 101 9.73 -6.59 -4.16
CA GLU A 101 9.76 -6.94 -5.58
C GLU A 101 10.87 -7.96 -5.83
N TRP A 102 10.80 -8.63 -6.96
CA TRP A 102 11.79 -9.63 -7.38
C TRP A 102 12.46 -9.15 -8.65
N ASN A 103 13.79 -9.20 -8.66
CA ASN A 103 14.57 -8.91 -9.86
C ASN A 103 14.51 -10.07 -10.88
N GLN A 104 15.23 -9.95 -11.99
CA GLN A 104 15.27 -10.97 -13.05
C GLN A 104 15.91 -12.26 -12.58
N GLU A 105 16.85 -12.20 -11.65
CA GLU A 105 17.50 -13.33 -10.99
C GLU A 105 16.65 -13.99 -9.90
N LYS A 106 15.41 -13.50 -9.70
CA LYS A 106 14.47 -13.94 -8.65
C LYS A 106 14.95 -13.64 -7.23
N GLU A 107 15.89 -12.72 -7.07
CA GLU A 107 16.26 -12.24 -5.76
C GLU A 107 15.17 -11.29 -5.23
N LYS A 108 14.82 -11.48 -3.98
CA LYS A 108 13.83 -10.66 -3.28
C LYS A 108 14.48 -9.37 -2.81
N VAL A 109 13.98 -8.24 -3.28
CA VAL A 109 14.43 -6.91 -2.89
C VAL A 109 13.33 -6.24 -2.07
N ILE A 110 13.71 -5.70 -0.92
CA ILE A 110 12.85 -4.89 -0.07
C ILE A 110 13.10 -3.41 -0.36
N PHE A 111 12.02 -2.66 -0.54
CA PHE A 111 12.06 -1.21 -0.74
C PHE A 111 11.46 -0.50 0.46
N THR A 112 12.20 0.49 0.99
CA THR A 112 11.80 1.33 2.12
C THR A 112 12.05 2.81 1.79
N HIS A 113 11.53 3.73 2.58
CA HIS A 113 12.04 5.10 2.54
C HIS A 113 13.55 5.12 2.83
N LYS A 114 14.25 6.03 2.18
CA LYS A 114 15.65 6.29 2.48
C LYS A 114 15.71 6.90 3.89
N GLY A 115 16.23 6.14 4.86
CA GLY A 115 16.46 6.62 6.22
C GLY A 115 17.77 7.39 6.34
N GLU A 116 17.83 8.34 7.26
CA GLU A 116 19.11 8.89 7.73
C GLU A 116 19.87 7.81 8.52
N PRO A 117 21.20 7.76 8.45
CA PRO A 117 21.99 6.81 9.22
C PRO A 117 21.62 6.83 10.71
N GLY A 118 21.18 5.70 11.26
CA GLY A 118 20.76 5.58 12.66
C GLY A 118 19.31 6.00 12.95
N GLN A 119 18.55 6.47 11.98
CA GLN A 119 17.12 6.71 12.09
C GLN A 119 16.32 5.54 11.48
N LYS A 120 15.14 5.30 12.02
CA LYS A 120 14.21 4.32 11.47
C LYS A 120 13.65 4.82 10.14
N ALA A 121 13.42 3.89 9.22
CA ALA A 121 12.78 4.22 7.95
C ALA A 121 11.37 4.79 8.20
N ALA A 122 11.04 5.88 7.51
CA ALA A 122 9.72 6.47 7.58
C ALA A 122 8.66 5.53 6.96
N VAL A 123 7.40 5.69 7.38
CA VAL A 123 6.28 4.93 6.85
C VAL A 123 6.08 5.21 5.36
N LEU A 124 5.91 4.17 4.56
CA LEU A 124 5.44 4.26 3.18
C LEU A 124 3.92 4.34 3.16
N TYR A 125 3.37 5.39 2.60
CA TYR A 125 1.93 5.54 2.41
C TYR A 125 1.55 5.18 0.97
N MET A 126 1.17 3.93 0.73
CA MET A 126 0.78 3.49 -0.61
C MET A 126 -0.68 3.87 -0.88
N ALA A 127 -0.93 4.47 -2.04
CA ALA A 127 -2.28 4.81 -2.47
C ALA A 127 -3.07 3.56 -2.91
N GLY A 128 -4.36 3.54 -2.59
CA GLY A 128 -5.26 2.48 -3.00
C GLY A 128 -6.72 2.92 -2.95
N PHE A 129 -7.59 1.99 -3.27
CA PHE A 129 -9.04 2.15 -3.14
C PHE A 129 -9.68 0.80 -2.84
N TYR A 130 -10.89 0.84 -2.30
CA TYR A 130 -11.61 -0.38 -1.93
C TYR A 130 -13.00 -0.45 -2.56
N GLN A 131 -13.55 -1.64 -2.57
CA GLN A 131 -14.91 -1.94 -3.00
C GLN A 131 -15.49 -3.08 -2.15
N LYS A 132 -16.81 -3.04 -1.93
CA LYS A 132 -17.50 -4.10 -1.21
C LYS A 132 -17.86 -5.25 -2.15
N PHE A 133 -17.49 -6.47 -1.76
CA PHE A 133 -17.83 -7.72 -2.42
C PHE A 133 -18.43 -8.67 -1.38
N ASP A 134 -19.66 -9.12 -1.59
CA ASP A 134 -20.37 -10.06 -0.70
C ASP A 134 -20.34 -9.64 0.79
N GLY A 135 -20.50 -8.33 1.03
CA GLY A 135 -20.48 -7.76 2.39
C GLY A 135 -19.10 -7.42 2.94
N GLU A 136 -18.01 -7.87 2.31
CA GLU A 136 -16.63 -7.64 2.73
C GLU A 136 -15.97 -6.50 1.95
N ASP A 137 -15.31 -5.58 2.64
CA ASP A 137 -14.51 -4.53 2.00
C ASP A 137 -13.17 -5.11 1.55
N ARG A 138 -12.90 -5.03 0.26
CA ARG A 138 -11.65 -5.47 -0.35
C ARG A 138 -10.94 -4.33 -1.05
N PHE A 139 -9.61 -4.34 -1.04
CA PHE A 139 -8.81 -3.27 -1.61
C PHE A 139 -7.81 -3.72 -2.66
N VAL A 140 -7.37 -2.77 -3.45
CA VAL A 140 -6.24 -2.90 -4.37
C VAL A 140 -5.25 -1.77 -4.16
N ILE A 141 -3.96 -2.06 -4.38
CA ILE A 141 -2.89 -1.06 -4.35
C ILE A 141 -2.77 -0.43 -5.74
N LEU A 142 -2.71 0.89 -5.81
CA LEU A 142 -2.36 1.59 -7.04
C LEU A 142 -0.88 1.45 -7.34
N THR A 143 -0.55 1.20 -8.60
CA THR A 143 0.82 1.15 -9.09
C THR A 143 1.04 2.14 -10.20
N THR A 144 2.25 2.67 -10.28
CA THR A 144 2.72 3.57 -11.34
C THR A 144 4.02 3.06 -11.95
N ASP A 145 4.53 3.71 -12.98
CA ASP A 145 5.85 3.40 -13.51
C ASP A 145 6.94 3.60 -12.46
N ALA A 146 7.87 2.68 -12.42
CA ALA A 146 8.94 2.71 -11.44
C ALA A 146 9.85 3.94 -11.66
N ASN A 147 10.19 4.61 -10.56
CA ASN A 147 11.24 5.64 -10.57
C ASN A 147 12.64 5.01 -10.73
N GLU A 148 13.67 5.82 -10.83
CA GLU A 148 15.04 5.36 -11.08
C GLU A 148 15.60 4.45 -9.98
N SER A 149 15.06 4.52 -8.75
CA SER A 149 15.52 3.66 -7.63
C SER A 149 14.93 2.25 -7.68
N VAL A 150 13.71 2.09 -8.23
CA VAL A 150 13.00 0.80 -8.30
C VAL A 150 13.16 0.13 -9.67
N LYS A 151 13.29 0.91 -10.74
CA LYS A 151 13.35 0.46 -12.13
C LYS A 151 14.38 -0.65 -12.42
N PRO A 152 15.58 -0.67 -11.79
CA PRO A 152 16.54 -1.75 -11.99
C PRO A 152 16.01 -3.12 -11.54
N VAL A 153 15.06 -3.16 -10.61
CA VAL A 153 14.48 -4.38 -10.06
C VAL A 153 13.17 -4.73 -10.76
N HIS A 154 12.27 -3.74 -10.90
CA HIS A 154 10.96 -3.94 -11.51
C HIS A 154 10.48 -2.66 -12.21
N HIS A 155 9.76 -2.81 -13.34
CA HIS A 155 9.25 -1.67 -14.15
C HIS A 155 8.05 -0.94 -13.53
N ARG A 156 7.44 -1.48 -12.47
CA ARG A 156 6.31 -0.88 -11.74
C ARG A 156 6.64 -0.78 -10.25
N MET A 157 6.04 0.21 -9.58
CA MET A 157 6.11 0.38 -8.13
C MET A 157 4.74 0.81 -7.58
N PRO A 158 4.45 0.66 -6.28
CA PRO A 158 3.29 1.28 -5.66
C PRO A 158 3.31 2.81 -5.87
N LEU A 159 2.14 3.39 -6.02
CA LEU A 159 1.99 4.85 -5.97
C LEU A 159 2.14 5.29 -4.50
N VAL A 160 3.30 5.80 -4.15
CA VAL A 160 3.61 6.26 -2.79
C VAL A 160 3.28 7.73 -2.66
N LEU A 161 2.53 8.07 -1.61
CA LEU A 161 2.15 9.42 -1.22
C LEU A 161 3.11 9.96 -0.17
N GLU A 162 3.36 11.27 -0.21
CA GLU A 162 4.05 11.98 0.86
C GLU A 162 3.06 12.32 2.00
N PRO A 163 3.52 12.50 3.25
CA PRO A 163 2.64 12.79 4.38
C PRO A 163 1.69 13.98 4.16
N GLN A 164 2.15 15.03 3.46
CA GLN A 164 1.34 16.21 3.15
C GLN A 164 0.29 15.99 2.04
N GLU A 165 0.32 14.86 1.36
CA GLU A 165 -0.62 14.50 0.28
C GLU A 165 -1.77 13.60 0.77
N LEU A 166 -1.73 13.12 2.01
CA LEU A 166 -2.69 12.13 2.52
C LEU A 166 -4.12 12.68 2.55
N GLU A 167 -4.29 13.92 3.02
CA GLU A 167 -5.60 14.58 3.04
C GLU A 167 -6.10 14.87 1.62
N ASP A 168 -5.24 15.40 0.75
CA ASP A 168 -5.58 15.63 -0.66
C ASP A 168 -6.00 14.32 -1.33
N TRP A 169 -5.30 13.22 -1.07
CA TRP A 169 -5.64 11.91 -1.61
C TRP A 169 -7.03 11.43 -1.18
N LEU A 170 -7.38 11.61 0.09
CA LEU A 170 -8.66 11.11 0.62
C LEU A 170 -9.86 11.97 0.24
N TRP A 171 -9.71 13.30 0.18
CA TRP A 171 -10.87 14.20 0.07
C TRP A 171 -10.85 15.18 -1.11
N ASN A 172 -9.71 15.42 -1.74
CA ASN A 172 -9.59 16.48 -2.74
C ASN A 172 -9.65 15.91 -4.16
N ASP A 173 -10.85 15.91 -4.76
CA ASP A 173 -11.03 15.40 -6.13
C ASP A 173 -10.29 16.23 -7.18
N SER A 174 -10.07 17.54 -6.92
CA SER A 174 -9.35 18.40 -7.88
C SER A 174 -7.85 18.06 -7.97
N ARG A 175 -7.28 17.41 -6.96
CA ARG A 175 -5.89 16.96 -6.92
C ARG A 175 -5.71 15.52 -7.40
N LEU A 176 -6.82 14.78 -7.57
CA LEU A 176 -6.76 13.33 -7.84
C LEU A 176 -5.93 13.00 -9.07
N GLU A 177 -6.18 13.65 -10.19
CA GLU A 177 -5.45 13.39 -11.44
C GLU A 177 -3.96 13.67 -11.29
N GLN A 178 -3.59 14.79 -10.67
CA GLN A 178 -2.21 15.13 -10.40
C GLN A 178 -1.51 14.07 -9.53
N LEU A 179 -2.19 13.57 -8.49
CA LEU A 179 -1.65 12.55 -7.62
C LEU A 179 -1.51 11.19 -8.31
N LEU A 180 -2.44 10.84 -9.20
CA LEU A 180 -2.37 9.59 -9.99
C LEU A 180 -1.17 9.56 -10.95
N TYR A 181 -0.78 10.72 -11.51
CA TYR A 181 0.33 10.85 -12.44
C TYR A 181 1.64 11.32 -11.79
N LYS A 182 1.68 11.48 -10.48
CA LYS A 182 2.92 11.87 -9.80
C LYS A 182 3.99 10.79 -9.94
N LYS A 183 5.26 11.20 -9.97
CA LYS A 183 6.40 10.30 -9.82
C LYS A 183 6.75 10.21 -8.33
N PRO A 184 6.65 9.03 -7.69
CA PRO A 184 7.03 8.87 -6.28
C PRO A 184 8.49 9.20 -6.01
N GLY A 185 8.79 9.62 -4.78
CA GLY A 185 10.16 9.86 -4.31
C GLY A 185 11.06 8.64 -4.40
N ALA A 186 12.38 8.84 -4.35
CA ALA A 186 13.35 7.76 -4.40
C ALA A 186 13.27 6.88 -3.13
N LEU A 187 13.39 5.58 -3.33
CA LEU A 187 13.38 4.58 -2.26
C LEU A 187 14.76 3.91 -2.16
N GLU A 188 15.02 3.30 -1.02
CA GLU A 188 16.19 2.45 -0.80
C GLU A 188 15.80 0.99 -1.03
N GLY A 189 16.48 0.33 -1.98
CA GLY A 189 16.32 -1.10 -2.24
C GLY A 189 17.44 -1.91 -1.59
N ARG A 190 17.10 -2.97 -0.86
CA ARG A 190 18.07 -3.91 -0.27
C ARG A 190 17.66 -5.34 -0.59
N VAL A 191 18.63 -6.19 -0.97
CA VAL A 191 18.38 -7.62 -1.15
C VAL A 191 17.98 -8.20 0.21
N ALA A 192 16.81 -8.81 0.28
CA ALA A 192 16.34 -9.48 1.48
C ALA A 192 16.88 -10.90 1.50
N PHE A 193 17.90 -11.16 2.33
CA PHE A 193 18.37 -12.51 2.58
C PHE A 193 17.31 -13.28 3.36
N GLU A 194 16.73 -14.32 2.76
CA GLU A 194 15.98 -15.29 3.54
C GLU A 194 17.02 -16.10 4.35
N GLN A 195 16.99 -15.95 5.66
CA GLN A 195 17.66 -16.93 6.51
C GLN A 195 17.04 -18.29 6.18
N GLN A 196 17.74 -19.13 5.43
CA GLN A 196 17.42 -20.54 5.36
C GLN A 196 17.43 -21.05 6.80
N ARG A 197 16.26 -21.37 7.34
CA ARG A 197 16.18 -22.23 8.53
C ARG A 197 16.84 -23.55 8.13
N LEU A 198 18.09 -23.70 8.52
CA LEU A 198 18.72 -25.01 8.58
C LEU A 198 17.82 -25.86 9.50
N LEU A 199 17.05 -26.76 8.89
CA LEU A 199 16.44 -27.88 9.60
C LEU A 199 17.58 -28.75 10.06
N LEU A 200 17.97 -28.62 11.31
CA LEU A 200 18.72 -29.60 12.08
C LEU A 200 17.73 -30.60 12.68
#